data_5e55936a7df292d5375d504f16f4969b
#
_entry.id   5e55936a7df292d5375d504f16f4969b
#
_cell.length_a   1.000
_cell.length_b   1.000
_cell.length_c   1.000
_cell.angle_alpha   90.00
_cell.angle_beta   90.00
_cell.angle_gamma   90.00
#
_symmetry.space_group_name_H-M   'P 1'
#
loop_
_entity.id
_entity.type
_entity.pdbx_description
1 polymer ?
#
loop_
_entity_poly.entity_id
_entity_poly.type
_entity_poly.pdbx_seq_one_letter_code
_entity_poly.pdbx_strand_id
1 'polypeptide(L)'
;MKRFSDKYIIANKLEWEELGGGVSRKFLGYDNQIMMVSVKFEKGALGAPHQHFHTQATYCVSGKFEFEIDGVKQIVEAGDGVYIEPNLLHSAICLEEGQLIDTFSPVREDFLTGDGPSYFGDKKE
;
A
#
# COMPACT_ATOMS: atom_id res chain seq x y z
N MET A 1 12.11 -0.99 -13.17
CA MET A 1 11.37 0.29 -13.28
C MET A 1 12.32 1.46 -13.23
N LYS A 2 11.91 2.60 -13.77
CA LYS A 2 12.66 3.83 -13.62
C LYS A 2 12.82 4.17 -12.14
N ARG A 3 13.90 4.91 -11.83
CA ARG A 3 14.18 5.29 -10.43
C ARG A 3 13.32 6.47 -9.96
N PHE A 4 12.62 7.12 -10.86
CA PHE A 4 11.72 8.22 -10.53
C PHE A 4 10.59 8.26 -11.56
N SER A 5 9.45 8.80 -11.14
CA SER A 5 8.28 8.89 -12.00
C SER A 5 8.34 10.12 -12.90
N ASP A 6 7.42 10.18 -13.86
CA ASP A 6 7.14 11.42 -14.57
C ASP A 6 6.59 12.44 -13.58
N LYS A 7 6.55 13.71 -13.97
CA LYS A 7 6.01 14.76 -13.11
C LYS A 7 4.50 14.70 -13.00
N TYR A 8 3.83 14.30 -14.06
CA TYR A 8 2.38 14.14 -14.07
C TYR A 8 2.06 12.69 -14.33
N ILE A 9 1.27 12.11 -13.46
CA ILE A 9 0.80 10.73 -13.58
C ILE A 9 -0.71 10.78 -13.71
N ILE A 10 -1.20 10.47 -14.90
CA ILE A 10 -2.64 10.50 -15.17
C ILE A 10 -3.16 9.08 -14.96
N ALA A 11 -3.82 8.87 -13.85
CA ALA A 11 -4.13 7.52 -13.37
C ALA A 11 -4.96 6.71 -14.36
N ASN A 12 -5.90 7.35 -15.09
CA ASN A 12 -6.73 6.62 -16.03
C ASN A 12 -6.00 6.18 -17.29
N LYS A 13 -4.74 6.60 -17.47
CA LYS A 13 -3.89 6.14 -18.56
C LYS A 13 -2.99 4.99 -18.15
N LEU A 14 -3.05 4.58 -16.88
CA LEU A 14 -2.25 3.48 -16.35
C LEU A 14 -3.13 2.25 -16.20
N GLU A 15 -2.52 1.08 -16.42
CA GLU A 15 -3.17 -0.19 -16.13
C GLU A 15 -2.99 -0.52 -14.66
N TRP A 16 -3.98 -1.14 -14.06
CA TRP A 16 -3.81 -1.69 -12.72
C TRP A 16 -2.88 -2.89 -12.80
N GLU A 17 -1.89 -2.91 -11.93
CA GLU A 17 -1.02 -4.08 -11.80
C GLU A 17 -1.67 -5.04 -10.80
N GLU A 18 -2.07 -6.21 -11.28
CA GLU A 18 -2.71 -7.20 -10.42
C GLU A 18 -1.66 -7.89 -9.57
N LEU A 19 -1.88 -7.90 -8.25
CA LEU A 19 -0.96 -8.52 -7.31
C LEU A 19 -1.47 -9.87 -6.82
N GLY A 20 -2.71 -10.23 -7.17
CA GLY A 20 -3.36 -11.44 -6.68
C GLY A 20 -4.15 -11.17 -5.41
N GLY A 21 -5.00 -12.13 -5.02
CA GLY A 21 -5.75 -12.02 -3.79
C GLY A 21 -6.73 -10.87 -3.71
N GLY A 22 -7.09 -10.28 -4.83
CA GLY A 22 -8.02 -9.15 -4.86
C GLY A 22 -7.37 -7.81 -4.65
N VAL A 23 -6.04 -7.72 -4.81
CA VAL A 23 -5.29 -6.47 -4.63
C VAL A 23 -4.65 -6.08 -5.94
N SER A 24 -4.74 -4.79 -6.29
CA SER A 24 -4.06 -4.24 -7.47
C SER A 24 -3.54 -2.86 -7.14
N ARG A 25 -2.57 -2.39 -7.92
CA ARG A 25 -1.94 -1.10 -7.63
C ARG A 25 -1.57 -0.34 -8.87
N LYS A 26 -1.42 0.97 -8.69
CA LYS A 26 -0.83 1.89 -9.68
C LYS A 26 0.19 2.72 -8.94
N PHE A 27 1.38 2.88 -9.52
CA PHE A 27 2.37 3.80 -8.97
C PHE A 27 2.00 5.21 -9.38
N LEU A 28 1.94 6.11 -8.41
CA LEU A 28 1.75 7.53 -8.66
C LEU A 28 3.12 8.22 -8.66
N GLY A 29 3.32 9.29 -7.94
CA GLY A 29 4.59 10.00 -7.98
C GLY A 29 5.64 9.36 -7.08
N TYR A 30 6.89 9.30 -7.55
CA TYR A 30 7.96 8.78 -6.71
C TYR A 30 9.34 9.20 -7.21
N ASP A 31 10.29 9.24 -6.29
CA ASP A 31 11.73 9.27 -6.54
C ASP A 31 12.37 8.43 -5.42
N ASN A 32 13.65 8.60 -5.15
CA ASN A 32 14.29 7.77 -4.12
C ASN A 32 13.93 8.18 -2.69
N GLN A 33 13.27 9.31 -2.48
CA GLN A 33 12.93 9.81 -1.15
C GLN A 33 11.47 9.61 -0.76
N ILE A 34 10.58 9.46 -1.74
CA ILE A 34 9.15 9.34 -1.47
C ILE A 34 8.50 8.52 -2.58
N MET A 35 7.45 7.77 -2.21
CA MET A 35 6.70 7.00 -3.20
C MET A 35 5.23 6.98 -2.80
N MET A 36 4.37 7.34 -3.76
CA MET A 36 2.92 7.30 -3.57
C MET A 36 2.34 6.20 -4.45
N VAL A 37 1.52 5.33 -3.87
CA VAL A 37 0.94 4.18 -4.56
C VAL A 37 -0.56 4.15 -4.30
N SER A 38 -1.35 3.99 -5.37
CA SER A 38 -2.79 3.75 -5.25
C SER A 38 -3.01 2.25 -5.22
N VAL A 39 -3.71 1.76 -4.19
CA VAL A 39 -3.93 0.33 -4.00
C VAL A 39 -5.43 0.07 -3.89
N LYS A 40 -5.93 -0.82 -4.73
CA LYS A 40 -7.34 -1.17 -4.79
C LYS A 40 -7.52 -2.56 -4.20
N PHE A 41 -8.53 -2.72 -3.33
CA PHE A 41 -8.81 -3.97 -2.64
C PHE A 41 -10.24 -4.41 -2.91
N GLU A 42 -10.41 -5.67 -3.27
CA GLU A 42 -11.73 -6.29 -3.30
C GLU A 42 -12.13 -6.64 -1.86
N LYS A 43 -13.43 -6.77 -1.63
CA LYS A 43 -13.93 -7.19 -0.32
C LYS A 43 -13.29 -8.52 0.09
N GLY A 44 -12.78 -8.56 1.31
CA GLY A 44 -12.12 -9.74 1.86
C GLY A 44 -10.62 -9.82 1.57
N ALA A 45 -10.11 -8.95 0.71
CA ALA A 45 -8.69 -8.96 0.39
C ALA A 45 -7.88 -8.57 1.62
N LEU A 46 -6.70 -9.17 1.72
CA LEU A 46 -5.86 -9.05 2.91
C LEU A 46 -4.51 -8.43 2.56
N GLY A 47 -4.14 -7.37 3.28
CA GLY A 47 -2.75 -6.95 3.35
C GLY A 47 -2.13 -7.69 4.52
N ALA A 48 -1.38 -8.75 4.23
CA ALA A 48 -0.88 -9.65 5.25
C ALA A 48 0.07 -8.94 6.22
N PRO A 49 0.19 -9.44 7.44
CA PRO A 49 1.09 -8.83 8.43
C PRO A 49 2.51 -8.73 7.89
N HIS A 50 3.09 -7.54 7.98
CA HIS A 50 4.47 -7.29 7.55
C HIS A 50 4.99 -6.04 8.24
N GLN A 51 6.29 -5.82 8.11
CA GLN A 51 6.92 -4.62 8.63
C GLN A 51 8.03 -4.20 7.68
N HIS A 52 8.35 -2.92 7.71
CA HIS A 52 9.40 -2.38 6.86
C HIS A 52 9.99 -1.14 7.54
N PHE A 53 11.22 -0.78 7.16
CA PHE A 53 11.89 0.36 7.79
C PHE A 53 11.35 1.71 7.31
N HIS A 54 10.52 1.72 6.29
CA HIS A 54 9.96 2.95 5.72
C HIS A 54 8.93 3.55 6.64
N THR A 55 8.87 4.88 6.67
CA THR A 55 7.72 5.58 7.24
C THR A 55 6.59 5.51 6.24
N GLN A 56 5.37 5.26 6.70
CA GLN A 56 4.21 5.15 5.83
C GLN A 56 3.06 6.00 6.33
N ALA A 57 2.43 6.73 5.41
CA ALA A 57 1.16 7.40 5.68
C ALA A 57 0.17 6.92 4.64
N THR A 58 -1.03 6.57 5.07
CA THR A 58 -2.06 6.01 4.21
C THR A 58 -3.33 6.83 4.33
N TYR A 59 -3.96 7.12 3.19
CA TYR A 59 -5.24 7.80 3.14
C TYR A 59 -6.29 6.84 2.56
N CYS A 60 -7.43 6.71 3.24
CA CYS A 60 -8.52 5.87 2.75
C CYS A 60 -9.40 6.70 1.82
N VAL A 61 -9.40 6.35 0.54
CA VAL A 61 -10.20 7.04 -0.47
C VAL A 61 -11.65 6.55 -0.42
N SER A 62 -11.83 5.22 -0.28
CA SER A 62 -13.15 4.61 -0.31
C SER A 62 -13.10 3.26 0.40
N GLY A 63 -14.28 2.74 0.73
CA GLY A 63 -14.38 1.42 1.32
C GLY A 63 -14.21 1.43 2.83
N LYS A 64 -13.96 0.26 3.37
CA LYS A 64 -13.85 0.08 4.82
C LYS A 64 -12.81 -0.99 5.10
N PHE A 65 -11.90 -0.69 6.01
CA PHE A 65 -10.77 -1.56 6.32
C PHE A 65 -10.63 -1.71 7.82
N GLU A 66 -10.14 -2.86 8.25
CA GLU A 66 -9.69 -3.02 9.62
C GLU A 66 -8.16 -3.11 9.59
N PHE A 67 -7.51 -2.11 10.13
CA PHE A 67 -6.05 -2.09 10.28
C PHE A 67 -5.68 -2.68 11.64
N GLU A 68 -4.54 -3.34 11.67
CA GLU A 68 -3.93 -3.74 12.93
C GLU A 68 -2.49 -3.27 12.91
N ILE A 69 -2.11 -2.42 13.86
CA ILE A 69 -0.76 -1.89 13.97
C ILE A 69 -0.27 -2.16 15.38
N ASP A 70 0.84 -2.89 15.49
CA ASP A 70 1.44 -3.23 16.79
C ASP A 70 0.40 -3.81 17.74
N GLY A 71 -0.48 -4.67 17.21
CA GLY A 71 -1.50 -5.35 17.97
C GLY A 71 -2.78 -4.57 18.22
N VAL A 72 -2.85 -3.30 17.78
CA VAL A 72 -4.04 -2.46 18.01
C VAL A 72 -4.86 -2.40 16.74
N LYS A 73 -6.13 -2.75 16.82
CA LYS A 73 -7.04 -2.77 15.67
C LYS A 73 -7.86 -1.50 15.62
N GLN A 74 -8.13 -1.02 14.41
CA GLN A 74 -8.95 0.17 14.19
C GLN A 74 -9.64 0.08 12.84
N ILE A 75 -10.92 0.43 12.82
CA ILE A 75 -11.69 0.55 11.58
C ILE A 75 -11.35 1.88 10.93
N VAL A 76 -11.09 1.83 9.62
CA VAL A 76 -10.71 2.98 8.81
C VAL A 76 -11.67 3.05 7.63
N GLU A 77 -12.25 4.24 7.40
CA GLU A 77 -13.22 4.47 6.34
C GLU A 77 -12.81 5.66 5.50
N ALA A 78 -13.58 5.95 4.44
CA ALA A 78 -13.27 7.04 3.52
C ALA A 78 -12.99 8.34 4.27
N GLY A 79 -11.89 8.97 3.97
CA GLY A 79 -11.46 10.23 4.59
C GLY A 79 -10.50 10.05 5.76
N ASP A 80 -10.36 8.83 6.26
CA ASP A 80 -9.48 8.59 7.41
C ASP A 80 -8.04 8.39 6.98
N GLY A 81 -7.13 8.72 7.88
CA GLY A 81 -5.70 8.55 7.67
C GLY A 81 -5.10 7.55 8.64
N VAL A 82 -4.00 6.94 8.22
CA VAL A 82 -3.25 5.98 9.04
C VAL A 82 -1.79 6.37 8.98
N TYR A 83 -1.14 6.41 10.13
CA TYR A 83 0.30 6.62 10.21
C TYR A 83 0.95 5.37 10.78
N ILE A 84 1.96 4.85 10.09
CA ILE A 84 2.66 3.64 10.49
C ILE A 84 4.13 3.97 10.68
N GLU A 85 4.58 3.87 11.93
CA GLU A 85 5.99 4.10 12.26
C GLU A 85 6.88 3.03 11.63
N PRO A 86 8.16 3.38 11.39
CA PRO A 86 9.11 2.38 10.87
C PRO A 86 9.13 1.11 11.74
N ASN A 87 9.16 -0.03 11.07
CA ASN A 87 9.36 -1.34 11.69
C ASN A 87 8.25 -1.85 12.59
N LEU A 88 7.08 -1.20 12.60
CA LEU A 88 5.94 -1.74 13.33
C LEU A 88 5.21 -2.77 12.46
N LEU A 89 4.89 -3.91 13.07
CA LEU A 89 4.12 -4.95 12.39
C LEU A 89 2.71 -4.43 12.14
N HIS A 90 2.25 -4.52 10.90
CA HIS A 90 0.93 -4.03 10.54
C HIS A 90 0.30 -4.88 9.46
N SER A 91 -1.04 -4.81 9.41
CA SER A 91 -1.84 -5.53 8.42
C SER A 91 -3.14 -4.79 8.22
N ALA A 92 -3.88 -5.17 7.19
CA ALA A 92 -5.20 -4.63 6.96
C ALA A 92 -6.06 -5.68 6.26
N ILE A 93 -7.35 -5.70 6.61
CA ILE A 93 -8.31 -6.53 5.87
C ILE A 93 -9.38 -5.61 5.31
N CYS A 94 -9.74 -5.83 4.05
CA CYS A 94 -10.75 -5.03 3.37
C CYS A 94 -12.13 -5.59 3.70
N LEU A 95 -12.90 -4.83 4.46
CA LEU A 95 -14.26 -5.24 4.86
C LEU A 95 -15.29 -4.86 3.81
N GLU A 96 -15.07 -3.76 3.10
CA GLU A 96 -15.89 -3.32 1.97
C GLU A 96 -14.94 -2.83 0.90
N GLU A 97 -15.16 -3.23 -0.33
CA GLU A 97 -14.31 -2.88 -1.47
C GLU A 97 -13.91 -1.42 -1.43
N GLY A 98 -12.62 -1.15 -1.61
CA GLY A 98 -12.14 0.22 -1.49
C GLY A 98 -10.75 0.44 -2.00
N GLN A 99 -10.27 1.66 -1.78
CA GLN A 99 -9.00 2.11 -2.30
C GLN A 99 -8.25 2.89 -1.24
N LEU A 100 -6.98 2.59 -1.12
CA LEU A 100 -6.05 3.29 -0.23
C LEU A 100 -5.00 3.98 -1.07
N ILE A 101 -4.51 5.12 -0.58
CA ILE A 101 -3.31 5.75 -1.12
C ILE A 101 -2.22 5.59 -0.07
N ASP A 102 -1.18 4.84 -0.41
CA ASP A 102 -0.04 4.63 0.48
C ASP A 102 1.10 5.55 0.06
N THR A 103 1.70 6.22 1.02
CA THR A 103 2.87 7.05 0.77
C THR A 103 3.99 6.57 1.67
N PHE A 104 5.15 6.30 1.07
CA PHE A 104 6.32 5.75 1.77
C PHE A 104 7.50 6.71 1.67
N SER A 105 8.33 6.75 2.69
CA SER A 105 9.59 7.45 2.66
C SER A 105 10.63 6.62 3.44
N PRO A 106 11.76 6.28 2.82
CA PRO A 106 12.12 6.50 1.42
C PRO A 106 11.34 5.58 0.49
N VAL A 107 11.74 5.53 -0.76
CA VAL A 107 11.08 4.70 -1.76
C VAL A 107 11.13 3.22 -1.35
N ARG A 108 10.06 2.50 -1.68
CA ARG A 108 10.03 1.05 -1.51
C ARG A 108 10.84 0.42 -2.65
N GLU A 109 12.12 0.14 -2.38
CA GLU A 109 13.00 -0.49 -3.36
C GLU A 109 12.44 -1.84 -3.80
N ASP A 110 11.86 -2.58 -2.87
CA ASP A 110 11.26 -3.87 -3.15
C ASP A 110 10.12 -3.76 -4.18
N PHE A 111 9.40 -2.64 -4.20
CA PHE A 111 8.35 -2.44 -5.23
C PHE A 111 8.95 -2.23 -6.61
N LEU A 112 10.12 -1.60 -6.69
CA LEU A 112 10.77 -1.32 -7.96
C LEU A 112 11.50 -2.54 -8.51
N THR A 113 12.02 -3.40 -7.63
CA THR A 113 12.82 -4.56 -8.01
C THR A 113 12.07 -5.87 -7.92
N GLY A 114 10.94 -5.89 -7.21
CA GLY A 114 10.19 -7.11 -6.97
C GLY A 114 10.69 -7.93 -5.80
N ASP A 115 11.67 -7.42 -5.06
CA ASP A 115 12.21 -8.11 -3.88
C ASP A 115 11.50 -7.65 -2.62
N GLY A 116 11.66 -8.43 -1.55
CA GLY A 116 11.18 -8.07 -0.22
C GLY A 116 9.74 -8.45 0.04
N PRO A 117 9.20 -7.97 1.17
CA PRO A 117 7.82 -8.31 1.56
C PRO A 117 6.80 -7.80 0.57
N SER A 118 5.73 -8.54 0.38
CA SER A 118 4.62 -8.15 -0.47
C SER A 118 3.43 -7.82 0.41
N TYR A 119 2.29 -7.45 -0.23
CA TYR A 119 1.04 -7.22 0.50
C TYR A 119 0.53 -8.51 1.13
N PHE A 120 1.08 -9.66 0.78
CA PHE A 120 0.67 -10.95 1.32
C PHE A 120 1.73 -11.53 2.25
N GLY A 121 2.67 -10.70 2.72
CA GLY A 121 3.79 -11.13 3.53
C GLY A 121 4.98 -11.51 2.67
N ASP A 122 5.98 -12.13 3.28
CA ASP A 122 7.19 -12.54 2.57
C ASP A 122 6.85 -13.67 1.61
N LYS A 123 7.46 -13.60 0.43
CA LYS A 123 7.32 -14.69 -0.52
C LYS A 123 8.10 -15.90 -0.05
N LYS A 124 7.53 -17.08 -0.29
CA LYS A 124 8.21 -18.34 -0.04
C LYS A 124 8.60 -18.93 -1.39
N GLU A 125 9.85 -19.26 -1.52
CA GLU A 125 10.38 -19.78 -2.77
C GLU A 125 10.53 -21.28 -2.73
#